data_a6cd75f07ad8c74fe13fa5219f75316c
#
_entry.id   a6cd75f07ad8c74fe13fa5219f75316c
#
_cell.length_a   1.000
_cell.length_b   1.000
_cell.length_c   1.000
_cell.angle_alpha   90.00
_cell.angle_beta   90.00
_cell.angle_gamma   90.00
#
_symmetry.space_group_name_H-M   'P 1'
#
loop_
_entity.id
_entity.type
_entity.pdbx_description
1 polymer ?
#
loop_
_entity_poly.entity_id
_entity_poly.type
_entity_poly.pdbx_seq_one_letter_code
_entity_poly.pdbx_strand_id
1 'polypeptide(L)'
;LMAMIGASFTLPGIAGLVLTVGMSVDANVLIFERIREELANGSKIRQAIRNGFSRATITIIDANLTTLITAVLLYAIGTDQIRGFAITLILGIIMSMFTAIYASRGFFEISERLGFLKNSSWAFRNFRIVSREVNFLGMRKIMAVASIIIVVAAISVTWKRGHDMLAIDLAGGTSAIFSLDDSVQTADDVEAEIKLAAVDNGIEDLQLTVTSIQLGDSATGWRVDASIDEQQTLMQVLEKAFAGQLPTQSFKITNGQSASQSSIIPVTTSRGYQFVAYQEEAEATAAGPVAPSTPAETPAVEETTTVDENEAVAEESPEVPTVSELQSSFEVETGVSNMATADADNEYQLSAETLLGMIKKAASSTGVEGVTAVNVELSYWENSQWNKTSSEEEQLQDYSRWNVLLTGIAQADANKIKTKLLENDGVTYFHQTQKFGAQIAGDMQMLALTAMLFSFAGIITYIWLRFQHLTYGIAAVVALLHDVLVTLAAMAVSAYVADYLGFLLIEDFKISLPVVAAFLTIIGYSLNDTIVVFDRIREVRGKSHDLTELMLNKSINQTLNRTLLTSLTTLIVVIILYVFGGSGIHGFAFALVIGVVAGTYSSIFIAAPTLLFLHRLTWKKG
;
A
#
# COMPACT_ATOMS: atom_id res chain seq x y z
N LEU A 1 -4.06 17.65 -6.71
CA LEU A 1 -5.11 17.16 -5.80
C LEU A 1 -4.49 16.38 -4.64
N MET A 2 -3.62 15.38 -4.88
CA MET A 2 -2.94 14.62 -3.81
C MET A 2 -2.25 15.55 -2.79
N ALA A 3 -1.43 16.49 -3.27
CA ALA A 3 -0.77 17.48 -2.41
C ALA A 3 -1.74 18.39 -1.62
N MET A 4 -2.92 18.69 -2.18
CA MET A 4 -3.94 19.52 -1.50
C MET A 4 -4.61 18.81 -0.31
N ILE A 5 -4.65 17.48 -0.33
CA ILE A 5 -5.23 16.66 0.75
C ILE A 5 -4.15 16.05 1.67
N GLY A 6 -2.88 16.43 1.49
CA GLY A 6 -1.76 15.93 2.30
C GLY A 6 -1.53 14.42 2.16
N ALA A 7 -1.95 13.81 1.04
CA ALA A 7 -1.80 12.37 0.84
C ALA A 7 -0.43 12.04 0.24
N SER A 8 0.26 11.08 0.83
CA SER A 8 1.54 10.56 0.34
C SER A 8 1.34 9.55 -0.78
N PHE A 9 2.28 9.50 -1.72
CA PHE A 9 2.34 8.44 -2.73
C PHE A 9 2.95 7.19 -2.11
N THR A 10 2.18 6.11 -2.08
CA THR A 10 2.66 4.77 -1.75
C THR A 10 2.98 4.00 -3.03
N LEU A 11 3.83 2.97 -2.95
CA LEU A 11 4.15 2.13 -4.11
C LEU A 11 2.88 1.51 -4.75
N PRO A 12 1.93 0.93 -3.99
CA PRO A 12 0.63 0.54 -4.53
C PRO A 12 -0.17 1.74 -5.09
N GLY A 13 0.00 2.94 -4.53
CA GLY A 13 -0.65 4.16 -5.02
C GLY A 13 -0.22 4.53 -6.44
N ILE A 14 1.07 4.38 -6.77
CA ILE A 14 1.57 4.56 -8.13
C ILE A 14 0.93 3.52 -9.07
N ALA A 15 0.83 2.27 -8.64
CA ALA A 15 0.14 1.22 -9.40
C ALA A 15 -1.34 1.55 -9.65
N GLY A 16 -2.04 2.14 -8.66
CA GLY A 16 -3.40 2.66 -8.80
C GLY A 16 -3.52 3.75 -9.86
N LEU A 17 -2.55 4.67 -9.90
CA LEU A 17 -2.51 5.72 -10.92
C LEU A 17 -2.31 5.11 -12.33
N VAL A 18 -1.38 4.19 -12.49
CA VAL A 18 -1.14 3.47 -13.76
C VAL A 18 -2.39 2.73 -14.22
N LEU A 19 -3.08 2.05 -13.29
CA LEU A 19 -4.33 1.36 -13.59
C LEU A 19 -5.44 2.32 -14.04
N THR A 20 -5.57 3.50 -13.43
CA THR A 20 -6.58 4.49 -13.82
C THR A 20 -6.36 5.02 -15.24
N VAL A 21 -5.12 5.05 -15.74
CA VAL A 21 -4.84 5.36 -17.15
C VAL A 21 -5.50 4.33 -18.07
N GLY A 22 -5.38 3.03 -17.77
CA GLY A 22 -6.05 1.96 -18.52
C GLY A 22 -7.57 2.09 -18.50
N MET A 23 -8.15 2.32 -17.32
CA MET A 23 -9.60 2.47 -17.14
C MET A 23 -10.17 3.76 -17.76
N SER A 24 -9.37 4.83 -17.88
CA SER A 24 -9.83 6.10 -18.47
C SER A 24 -10.19 5.99 -19.95
N VAL A 25 -9.59 5.03 -20.65
CA VAL A 25 -9.87 4.76 -22.07
C VAL A 25 -11.27 4.17 -22.26
N ASP A 26 -11.76 3.35 -21.29
CA ASP A 26 -13.06 2.67 -21.40
C ASP A 26 -14.24 3.64 -21.58
N ALA A 27 -14.28 4.70 -20.80
CA ALA A 27 -15.31 5.75 -20.94
C ALA A 27 -15.33 6.37 -22.35
N ASN A 28 -14.16 6.62 -22.93
CA ASN A 28 -14.06 7.18 -24.28
C ASN A 28 -14.50 6.16 -25.35
N VAL A 29 -14.13 4.89 -25.20
CA VAL A 29 -14.57 3.81 -26.11
C VAL A 29 -16.10 3.73 -26.13
N LEU A 30 -16.76 3.81 -24.96
CA LEU A 30 -18.22 3.81 -24.88
C LEU A 30 -18.86 5.01 -25.60
N ILE A 31 -18.32 6.21 -25.39
CA ILE A 31 -18.81 7.42 -26.05
C ILE A 31 -18.70 7.25 -27.58
N PHE A 32 -17.55 6.79 -28.06
CA PHE A 32 -17.31 6.61 -29.50
C PHE A 32 -18.22 5.56 -30.12
N GLU A 33 -18.48 4.48 -29.39
CA GLU A 33 -19.41 3.44 -29.84
C GLU A 33 -20.84 3.98 -29.95
N ARG A 34 -21.32 4.72 -28.95
CA ARG A 34 -22.66 5.32 -28.98
C ARG A 34 -22.80 6.37 -30.09
N ILE A 35 -21.75 7.17 -30.36
CA ILE A 35 -21.75 8.10 -31.50
C ILE A 35 -21.85 7.34 -32.83
N ARG A 36 -21.12 6.21 -32.97
CA ARG A 36 -21.20 5.35 -34.17
C ARG A 36 -22.58 4.73 -34.37
N GLU A 37 -23.20 4.25 -33.28
CA GLU A 37 -24.57 3.72 -33.34
C GLU A 37 -25.56 4.80 -33.86
N GLU A 38 -25.47 6.02 -33.36
CA GLU A 38 -26.31 7.12 -33.78
C GLU A 38 -26.07 7.51 -35.26
N LEU A 39 -24.81 7.50 -35.71
CA LEU A 39 -24.46 7.72 -37.10
C LEU A 39 -24.99 6.62 -38.03
N ALA A 40 -24.88 5.33 -37.59
CA ALA A 40 -25.43 4.20 -38.31
C ALA A 40 -26.96 4.25 -38.44
N ASN A 41 -27.63 4.83 -37.45
CA ASN A 41 -29.08 5.08 -37.45
C ASN A 41 -29.49 6.32 -38.31
N GLY A 42 -28.52 6.96 -39.03
CA GLY A 42 -28.79 8.07 -39.97
C GLY A 42 -28.81 9.46 -39.31
N SER A 43 -28.39 9.58 -38.06
CA SER A 43 -28.30 10.88 -37.39
C SER A 43 -27.19 11.73 -37.99
N LYS A 44 -27.41 13.06 -38.11
CA LYS A 44 -26.35 14.00 -38.49
C LYS A 44 -25.26 14.02 -37.43
N ILE A 45 -24.00 14.29 -37.81
CA ILE A 45 -22.82 14.24 -36.94
C ILE A 45 -23.02 15.00 -35.63
N ARG A 46 -23.53 16.23 -35.67
CA ARG A 46 -23.79 17.05 -34.46
C ARG A 46 -24.83 16.41 -33.52
N GLN A 47 -25.87 15.82 -34.09
CA GLN A 47 -26.92 15.14 -33.31
C GLN A 47 -26.40 13.82 -32.75
N ALA A 48 -25.60 13.08 -33.55
CA ALA A 48 -24.96 11.83 -33.11
C ALA A 48 -24.00 12.07 -31.94
N ILE A 49 -23.20 13.13 -31.98
CA ILE A 49 -22.32 13.52 -30.86
C ILE A 49 -23.18 13.82 -29.61
N ARG A 50 -24.19 14.70 -29.73
CA ARG A 50 -25.02 15.08 -28.59
C ARG A 50 -25.74 13.88 -27.97
N ASN A 51 -26.36 13.05 -28.78
CA ASN A 51 -27.08 11.87 -28.32
C ASN A 51 -26.13 10.80 -27.77
N GLY A 52 -24.99 10.58 -28.43
CA GLY A 52 -23.97 9.63 -27.98
C GLY A 52 -23.45 9.95 -26.60
N PHE A 53 -23.04 11.21 -26.36
CA PHE A 53 -22.62 11.66 -25.03
C PHE A 53 -23.74 11.53 -24.00
N SER A 54 -24.97 11.95 -24.31
CA SER A 54 -26.09 11.89 -23.36
C SER A 54 -26.40 10.46 -22.91
N ARG A 55 -26.35 9.48 -23.84
CA ARG A 55 -26.61 8.08 -23.52
C ARG A 55 -25.42 7.42 -22.82
N ALA A 56 -24.20 7.72 -23.27
CA ALA A 56 -22.99 7.16 -22.70
C ALA A 56 -22.77 7.61 -21.25
N THR A 57 -23.09 8.89 -20.91
CA THR A 57 -22.85 9.47 -19.58
C THR A 57 -23.46 8.62 -18.46
N ILE A 58 -24.69 8.14 -18.64
CA ILE A 58 -25.37 7.33 -17.60
C ILE A 58 -24.60 6.03 -17.36
N THR A 59 -24.26 5.33 -18.43
CA THR A 59 -23.53 4.06 -18.33
C THR A 59 -22.10 4.24 -17.77
N ILE A 60 -21.43 5.36 -18.11
CA ILE A 60 -20.11 5.71 -17.57
C ILE A 60 -20.18 5.95 -16.06
N ILE A 61 -21.19 6.70 -15.60
CA ILE A 61 -21.39 6.96 -14.17
C ILE A 61 -21.68 5.64 -13.45
N ASP A 62 -22.60 4.82 -13.97
CA ASP A 62 -22.97 3.53 -13.37
C ASP A 62 -21.75 2.60 -13.21
N ALA A 63 -20.95 2.49 -14.26
CA ALA A 63 -19.79 1.62 -14.27
C ALA A 63 -18.69 2.10 -13.28
N ASN A 64 -18.38 3.38 -13.29
CA ASN A 64 -17.34 3.94 -12.41
C ASN A 64 -17.81 4.04 -10.95
N LEU A 65 -19.11 4.18 -10.68
CA LEU A 65 -19.63 4.22 -9.31
C LEU A 65 -19.40 2.89 -8.58
N THR A 66 -19.47 1.77 -9.27
CA THR A 66 -19.17 0.45 -8.67
C THR A 66 -17.72 0.32 -8.24
N THR A 67 -16.80 0.75 -9.09
CA THR A 67 -15.37 0.78 -8.75
C THR A 67 -15.08 1.81 -7.64
N LEU A 68 -15.81 2.93 -7.62
CA LEU A 68 -15.70 3.93 -6.56
C LEU A 68 -16.18 3.37 -5.21
N ILE A 69 -17.27 2.58 -5.17
CA ILE A 69 -17.73 1.91 -3.95
C ILE A 69 -16.63 1.01 -3.37
N THR A 70 -16.01 0.17 -4.21
CA THR A 70 -14.91 -0.71 -3.75
C THR A 70 -13.70 0.08 -3.30
N ALA A 71 -13.35 1.17 -3.99
CA ALA A 71 -12.23 2.04 -3.63
C ALA A 71 -12.47 2.79 -2.31
N VAL A 72 -13.70 3.25 -2.04
CA VAL A 72 -14.08 3.89 -0.77
C VAL A 72 -14.02 2.88 0.38
N LEU A 73 -14.50 1.65 0.18
CA LEU A 73 -14.37 0.59 1.17
C LEU A 73 -12.91 0.27 1.46
N LEU A 74 -12.08 0.21 0.41
CA LEU A 74 -10.65 -0.01 0.53
C LEU A 74 -9.95 1.12 1.32
N TYR A 75 -10.37 2.36 1.12
CA TYR A 75 -9.88 3.51 1.90
C TYR A 75 -10.30 3.43 3.37
N ALA A 76 -11.55 3.07 3.64
CA ALA A 76 -12.10 3.02 5.00
C ALA A 76 -11.48 1.90 5.85
N ILE A 77 -11.14 0.78 5.21
CA ILE A 77 -10.71 -0.45 5.87
C ILE A 77 -9.18 -0.66 5.74
N GLY A 78 -8.53 -0.05 4.73
CA GLY A 78 -7.13 -0.29 4.41
C GLY A 78 -6.13 0.27 5.42
N THR A 79 -4.95 -0.35 5.46
CA THR A 79 -3.74 0.20 6.10
C THR A 79 -3.24 1.43 5.32
N ASP A 80 -2.28 2.17 5.87
CA ASP A 80 -1.78 3.41 5.25
C ASP A 80 -1.27 3.20 3.81
N GLN A 81 -0.60 2.08 3.53
CA GLN A 81 -0.18 1.72 2.17
C GLN A 81 -1.36 1.51 1.22
N ILE A 82 -2.40 0.81 1.69
CA ILE A 82 -3.61 0.53 0.92
C ILE A 82 -4.47 1.78 0.79
N ARG A 83 -4.53 2.64 1.82
CA ARG A 83 -5.21 3.94 1.75
C ARG A 83 -4.63 4.83 0.67
N GLY A 84 -3.30 4.88 0.54
CA GLY A 84 -2.64 5.60 -0.54
C GLY A 84 -3.08 5.13 -1.93
N PHE A 85 -3.15 3.81 -2.14
CA PHE A 85 -3.72 3.21 -3.35
C PHE A 85 -5.19 3.59 -3.57
N ALA A 86 -6.02 3.48 -2.54
CA ALA A 86 -7.44 3.79 -2.62
C ALA A 86 -7.69 5.27 -2.98
N ILE A 87 -6.93 6.19 -2.38
CA ILE A 87 -7.02 7.62 -2.69
C ILE A 87 -6.66 7.89 -4.16
N THR A 88 -5.55 7.34 -4.65
CA THR A 88 -5.14 7.51 -6.06
C THR A 88 -6.18 6.96 -7.01
N LEU A 89 -6.77 5.80 -6.69
CA LEU A 89 -7.84 5.19 -7.48
C LEU A 89 -9.12 6.04 -7.47
N ILE A 90 -9.58 6.53 -6.31
CA ILE A 90 -10.75 7.41 -6.18
C ILE A 90 -10.56 8.69 -7.00
N LEU A 91 -9.45 9.37 -6.80
CA LEU A 91 -9.14 10.60 -7.53
C LEU A 91 -9.01 10.35 -9.04
N GLY A 92 -8.34 9.26 -9.43
CA GLY A 92 -8.20 8.86 -10.82
C GLY A 92 -9.54 8.60 -11.50
N ILE A 93 -10.46 7.88 -10.84
CA ILE A 93 -11.81 7.60 -11.34
C ILE A 93 -12.60 8.91 -11.50
N ILE A 94 -12.61 9.79 -10.50
CA ILE A 94 -13.32 11.06 -10.56
C ILE A 94 -12.79 11.93 -11.70
N MET A 95 -11.47 12.03 -11.83
CA MET A 95 -10.84 12.83 -12.89
C MET A 95 -11.05 12.22 -14.27
N SER A 96 -11.00 10.90 -14.41
CA SER A 96 -11.27 10.22 -15.68
C SER A 96 -12.72 10.43 -16.14
N MET A 97 -13.67 10.33 -15.22
CA MET A 97 -15.09 10.62 -15.50
C MET A 97 -15.28 12.08 -15.93
N PHE A 98 -14.68 13.03 -15.22
CA PHE A 98 -14.75 14.45 -15.58
C PHE A 98 -14.18 14.68 -16.97
N THR A 99 -13.01 14.14 -17.26
CA THR A 99 -12.34 14.30 -18.56
C THR A 99 -13.14 13.66 -19.69
N ALA A 100 -13.67 12.45 -19.49
CA ALA A 100 -14.45 11.75 -20.51
C ALA A 100 -15.80 12.46 -20.79
N ILE A 101 -16.52 12.92 -19.77
CA ILE A 101 -17.87 13.46 -19.94
C ILE A 101 -17.82 14.94 -20.40
N TYR A 102 -16.96 15.75 -19.80
CA TYR A 102 -16.94 17.19 -20.04
C TYR A 102 -15.85 17.63 -21.02
N ALA A 103 -14.57 17.26 -20.78
CA ALA A 103 -13.47 17.72 -21.62
C ALA A 103 -13.54 17.12 -23.03
N SER A 104 -13.79 15.80 -23.15
CA SER A 104 -13.96 15.14 -24.46
C SER A 104 -15.14 15.70 -25.24
N ARG A 105 -16.26 15.97 -24.55
CA ARG A 105 -17.43 16.58 -25.19
C ARG A 105 -17.09 17.96 -25.77
N GLY A 106 -16.43 18.82 -24.99
CA GLY A 106 -15.99 20.13 -25.43
C GLY A 106 -15.08 20.05 -26.67
N PHE A 107 -14.12 19.09 -26.65
CA PHE A 107 -13.25 18.84 -27.78
C PHE A 107 -14.01 18.41 -29.04
N PHE A 108 -14.99 17.52 -28.92
CA PHE A 108 -15.82 17.10 -30.07
C PHE A 108 -16.69 18.23 -30.61
N GLU A 109 -17.31 19.04 -29.74
CA GLU A 109 -18.13 20.19 -30.14
C GLU A 109 -17.28 21.27 -30.85
N ILE A 110 -16.05 21.54 -30.39
CA ILE A 110 -15.10 22.44 -31.05
C ILE A 110 -14.64 21.87 -32.40
N SER A 111 -14.28 20.59 -32.45
CA SER A 111 -13.85 19.91 -33.67
C SER A 111 -14.96 19.89 -34.76
N GLU A 112 -16.20 19.76 -34.35
CA GLU A 112 -17.36 19.83 -35.23
C GLU A 112 -17.53 21.25 -35.78
N ARG A 113 -17.45 22.29 -34.92
CA ARG A 113 -17.53 23.70 -35.34
C ARG A 113 -16.41 24.10 -36.29
N LEU A 114 -15.20 23.61 -36.07
CA LEU A 114 -14.04 23.85 -36.94
C LEU A 114 -14.08 23.05 -38.25
N GLY A 115 -15.05 22.13 -38.40
CA GLY A 115 -15.24 21.35 -39.61
C GLY A 115 -14.30 20.15 -39.77
N PHE A 116 -13.45 19.86 -38.78
CA PHE A 116 -12.52 18.71 -38.81
C PHE A 116 -13.26 17.37 -38.95
N LEU A 117 -14.49 17.27 -38.42
CA LEU A 117 -15.26 16.03 -38.46
C LEU A 117 -16.08 15.84 -39.74
N LYS A 118 -16.22 16.88 -40.61
CA LYS A 118 -17.04 16.78 -41.84
C LYS A 118 -16.49 15.77 -42.85
N ASN A 119 -15.16 15.61 -42.89
CA ASN A 119 -14.47 14.71 -43.83
C ASN A 119 -13.88 13.46 -43.15
N SER A 120 -14.17 13.25 -41.85
CA SER A 120 -13.51 12.22 -41.03
C SER A 120 -14.30 10.91 -41.01
N SER A 121 -14.65 10.37 -42.18
CA SER A 121 -15.24 9.02 -42.27
C SER A 121 -14.35 7.93 -41.64
N TRP A 122 -13.04 8.18 -41.58
CA TRP A 122 -12.08 7.28 -40.94
C TRP A 122 -12.18 7.28 -39.39
N ALA A 123 -12.49 8.41 -38.76
CA ALA A 123 -12.56 8.54 -37.28
C ALA A 123 -13.70 7.70 -36.68
N PHE A 124 -14.73 7.43 -37.47
CA PHE A 124 -15.88 6.61 -37.06
C PHE A 124 -15.96 5.28 -37.82
N ARG A 125 -14.85 4.84 -38.43
CA ARG A 125 -14.79 3.57 -39.14
C ARG A 125 -15.00 2.41 -38.16
N ASN A 126 -15.85 1.47 -38.53
CA ASN A 126 -16.11 0.28 -37.73
C ASN A 126 -14.85 -0.59 -37.67
N PHE A 127 -14.11 -0.49 -36.55
CA PHE A 127 -13.09 -1.45 -36.21
C PHE A 127 -13.79 -2.58 -35.41
N ARG A 128 -13.93 -3.75 -36.03
CA ARG A 128 -14.50 -4.94 -35.39
C ARG A 128 -13.41 -5.97 -35.23
N ILE A 129 -13.11 -6.34 -33.97
CA ILE A 129 -12.19 -7.44 -33.65
C ILE A 129 -12.85 -8.76 -34.05
N VAL A 130 -14.14 -8.90 -33.74
CA VAL A 130 -14.95 -10.07 -34.09
C VAL A 130 -16.02 -9.67 -35.11
N SER A 131 -15.96 -10.24 -36.31
CA SER A 131 -16.86 -9.92 -37.42
C SER A 131 -18.04 -10.90 -37.55
N ARG A 132 -17.95 -12.07 -36.92
CA ARG A 132 -19.00 -13.11 -36.97
C ARG A 132 -19.82 -13.12 -35.70
N GLU A 133 -21.12 -13.37 -35.81
CA GLU A 133 -21.96 -13.64 -34.65
C GLU A 133 -21.61 -15.02 -34.07
N VAL A 134 -21.33 -15.03 -32.76
CA VAL A 134 -20.93 -16.22 -32.01
C VAL A 134 -22.09 -16.66 -31.11
N ASN A 135 -22.36 -17.97 -31.09
CA ASN A 135 -23.36 -18.53 -30.18
C ASN A 135 -22.75 -18.85 -28.81
N PHE A 136 -22.59 -17.83 -27.96
CA PHE A 136 -22.00 -17.98 -26.63
C PHE A 136 -22.82 -18.87 -25.70
N LEU A 137 -24.15 -18.77 -25.74
CA LEU A 137 -25.01 -19.57 -24.89
C LEU A 137 -25.03 -21.04 -25.30
N GLY A 138 -24.74 -21.35 -26.56
CA GLY A 138 -24.55 -22.73 -27.00
C GLY A 138 -23.38 -23.43 -26.31
N MET A 139 -22.33 -22.67 -26.00
CA MET A 139 -21.12 -23.15 -25.31
C MET A 139 -21.23 -23.13 -23.77
N ARG A 140 -22.32 -22.59 -23.19
CA ARG A 140 -22.46 -22.38 -21.73
C ARG A 140 -22.19 -23.62 -20.87
N LYS A 141 -22.60 -24.84 -21.33
CA LYS A 141 -22.36 -26.06 -20.55
C LYS A 141 -20.87 -26.42 -20.48
N ILE A 142 -20.17 -26.29 -21.60
CA ILE A 142 -18.72 -26.56 -21.67
C ILE A 142 -17.96 -25.55 -20.82
N MET A 143 -18.29 -24.26 -20.96
CA MET A 143 -17.65 -23.18 -20.21
C MET A 143 -17.96 -23.27 -18.71
N ALA A 144 -19.20 -23.62 -18.32
CA ALA A 144 -19.55 -23.85 -16.92
C ALA A 144 -18.75 -25.01 -16.31
N VAL A 145 -18.62 -26.13 -17.03
CA VAL A 145 -17.83 -27.27 -16.56
C VAL A 145 -16.35 -26.89 -16.44
N ALA A 146 -15.79 -26.19 -17.42
CA ALA A 146 -14.42 -25.72 -17.37
C ALA A 146 -14.20 -24.76 -16.16
N SER A 147 -15.09 -23.80 -15.93
CA SER A 147 -15.04 -22.90 -14.79
C SER A 147 -15.14 -23.65 -13.45
N ILE A 148 -16.04 -24.62 -13.34
CA ILE A 148 -16.16 -25.45 -12.13
C ILE A 148 -14.86 -26.22 -11.87
N ILE A 149 -14.26 -26.81 -12.91
CA ILE A 149 -12.98 -27.52 -12.77
C ILE A 149 -11.89 -26.57 -12.28
N ILE A 150 -11.78 -25.37 -12.88
CA ILE A 150 -10.80 -24.37 -12.46
C ILE A 150 -11.03 -23.96 -11.00
N VAL A 151 -12.28 -23.68 -10.61
CA VAL A 151 -12.61 -23.28 -9.23
C VAL A 151 -12.34 -24.41 -8.23
N VAL A 152 -12.69 -25.66 -8.56
CA VAL A 152 -12.40 -26.81 -7.69
C VAL A 152 -10.89 -27.04 -7.57
N ALA A 153 -10.15 -26.94 -8.66
CA ALA A 153 -8.69 -27.00 -8.64
C ALA A 153 -8.10 -25.86 -7.79
N ALA A 154 -8.64 -24.64 -7.95
CA ALA A 154 -8.28 -23.47 -7.15
C ALA A 154 -8.39 -23.75 -5.64
N ILE A 155 -9.58 -24.15 -5.21
CA ILE A 155 -9.86 -24.43 -3.79
C ILE A 155 -8.94 -25.55 -3.28
N SER A 156 -8.73 -26.59 -4.09
CA SER A 156 -7.88 -27.73 -3.71
C SER A 156 -6.41 -27.33 -3.53
N VAL A 157 -5.86 -26.54 -4.45
CA VAL A 157 -4.47 -26.07 -4.39
C VAL A 157 -4.29 -25.06 -3.26
N THR A 158 -5.23 -24.12 -3.11
CA THR A 158 -5.24 -23.14 -2.01
C THR A 158 -5.28 -23.85 -0.65
N TRP A 159 -6.14 -24.86 -0.49
CA TRP A 159 -6.22 -25.63 0.74
C TRP A 159 -4.93 -26.41 1.01
N LYS A 160 -4.30 -26.97 -0.03
CA LYS A 160 -3.04 -27.70 0.11
C LYS A 160 -1.89 -26.77 0.55
N ARG A 161 -1.82 -25.55 0.01
CA ARG A 161 -0.81 -24.54 0.41
C ARG A 161 -1.11 -23.94 1.77
N GLY A 162 -2.37 -23.79 2.17
CA GLY A 162 -2.75 -23.26 3.48
C GLY A 162 -2.09 -21.93 3.79
N HIS A 163 -1.38 -21.85 4.90
CA HIS A 163 -0.69 -20.63 5.36
C HIS A 163 0.47 -20.20 4.46
N ASP A 164 1.07 -21.12 3.68
CA ASP A 164 2.20 -20.83 2.79
C ASP A 164 1.83 -19.86 1.65
N MET A 165 0.54 -19.67 1.40
CA MET A 165 0.04 -18.67 0.47
C MET A 165 0.06 -17.25 1.01
N LEU A 166 0.17 -17.07 2.31
CA LEU A 166 0.10 -15.76 2.94
C LEU A 166 1.50 -15.16 3.03
N ALA A 167 1.62 -13.88 2.68
CA ALA A 167 2.80 -13.11 3.00
C ALA A 167 2.83 -12.76 4.50
N ILE A 168 3.96 -12.36 5.02
CA ILE A 168 4.16 -12.11 6.44
C ILE A 168 3.25 -11.04 7.03
N ASP A 169 2.82 -10.08 6.26
CA ASP A 169 1.84 -9.05 6.63
C ASP A 169 0.45 -9.65 6.96
N LEU A 170 0.15 -10.85 6.44
CA LEU A 170 -1.07 -11.62 6.73
C LEU A 170 -0.81 -12.90 7.51
N ALA A 171 0.37 -13.52 7.43
CA ALA A 171 0.70 -14.73 8.18
C ALA A 171 1.29 -14.44 9.56
N GLY A 172 1.90 -13.28 9.74
CA GLY A 172 2.81 -12.98 10.85
C GLY A 172 4.22 -13.45 10.56
N GLY A 173 5.19 -12.86 11.23
CA GLY A 173 6.60 -13.18 11.02
C GLY A 173 7.48 -11.94 11.05
N THR A 174 8.73 -12.10 10.59
CA THR A 174 9.72 -11.03 10.56
C THR A 174 10.31 -10.88 9.15
N SER A 175 10.48 -9.64 8.71
CA SER A 175 11.18 -9.26 7.49
C SER A 175 12.50 -8.61 7.82
N ALA A 176 13.54 -8.92 7.03
CA ALA A 176 14.82 -8.24 7.08
C ALA A 176 15.29 -7.88 5.66
N ILE A 177 15.87 -6.68 5.52
CA ILE A 177 16.51 -6.22 4.28
C ILE A 177 17.98 -6.04 4.56
N PHE A 178 18.84 -6.65 3.75
CA PHE A 178 20.28 -6.57 3.87
C PHE A 178 20.95 -6.67 2.49
N SER A 179 22.20 -6.26 2.41
CA SER A 179 23.08 -6.44 1.27
C SER A 179 24.13 -7.51 1.59
N LEU A 180 24.60 -8.21 0.57
CA LEU A 180 25.72 -9.14 0.68
C LEU A 180 26.89 -8.60 -0.14
N ASP A 181 28.11 -8.87 0.33
CA ASP A 181 29.32 -8.51 -0.36
C ASP A 181 29.43 -9.34 -1.65
N ASP A 182 29.73 -8.70 -2.76
CA ASP A 182 29.98 -9.04 -4.17
C ASP A 182 29.96 -10.51 -4.68
N SER A 183 29.26 -11.44 -4.06
CA SER A 183 28.99 -12.73 -4.66
C SER A 183 27.66 -12.69 -5.43
N VAL A 184 27.72 -12.97 -6.74
CA VAL A 184 26.55 -13.19 -7.59
C VAL A 184 25.81 -14.43 -7.06
N GLN A 185 24.94 -14.22 -6.07
CA GLN A 185 24.08 -15.27 -5.53
C GLN A 185 22.70 -15.14 -6.18
N THR A 186 22.04 -16.27 -6.41
CA THR A 186 20.63 -16.28 -6.79
C THR A 186 19.76 -16.27 -5.53
N ALA A 187 18.48 -15.92 -5.67
CA ALA A 187 17.54 -15.97 -4.55
C ALA A 187 17.47 -17.38 -3.94
N ASP A 188 17.57 -18.42 -4.77
CA ASP A 188 17.55 -19.82 -4.34
C ASP A 188 18.78 -20.20 -3.52
N ASP A 189 19.97 -19.66 -3.87
CA ASP A 189 21.20 -19.89 -3.11
C ASP A 189 21.09 -19.25 -1.71
N VAL A 190 20.61 -17.99 -1.66
CA VAL A 190 20.40 -17.25 -0.41
C VAL A 190 19.36 -17.97 0.47
N GLU A 191 18.28 -18.46 -0.13
CA GLU A 191 17.25 -19.22 0.58
C GLU A 191 17.79 -20.52 1.16
N ALA A 192 18.59 -21.23 0.40
CA ALA A 192 19.21 -22.50 0.83
C ALA A 192 20.17 -22.29 2.01
N GLU A 193 21.02 -21.25 1.98
CA GLU A 193 21.94 -20.93 3.08
C GLU A 193 21.20 -20.55 4.36
N ILE A 194 20.12 -19.74 4.25
CA ILE A 194 19.30 -19.36 5.40
C ILE A 194 18.60 -20.58 6.00
N LYS A 195 18.05 -21.48 5.17
CA LYS A 195 17.42 -22.72 5.66
C LYS A 195 18.40 -23.63 6.40
N LEU A 196 19.62 -23.77 5.89
CA LEU A 196 20.67 -24.53 6.56
C LEU A 196 21.01 -23.93 7.93
N ALA A 197 21.22 -22.61 7.98
CA ALA A 197 21.49 -21.92 9.23
C ALA A 197 20.32 -21.98 10.23
N ALA A 198 19.08 -21.99 9.75
CA ALA A 198 17.89 -22.13 10.58
C ALA A 198 17.81 -23.52 11.24
N VAL A 199 18.03 -24.58 10.48
CA VAL A 199 18.09 -25.96 11.02
C VAL A 199 19.15 -26.06 12.12
N ASP A 200 20.33 -25.49 11.90
CA ASP A 200 21.41 -25.43 12.88
C ASP A 200 21.06 -24.62 14.16
N ASN A 201 20.06 -23.73 14.06
CA ASN A 201 19.50 -22.99 15.20
C ASN A 201 18.24 -23.68 15.82
N GLY A 202 17.94 -24.92 15.39
CA GLY A 202 16.82 -25.71 15.90
C GLY A 202 15.45 -25.35 15.31
N ILE A 203 15.40 -24.63 14.18
CA ILE A 203 14.20 -24.27 13.45
C ILE A 203 14.07 -25.21 12.24
N GLU A 204 13.27 -26.28 12.39
CA GLU A 204 13.16 -27.33 11.35
C GLU A 204 12.19 -26.98 10.22
N ASP A 205 11.21 -26.10 10.47
CA ASP A 205 10.10 -25.81 9.53
C ASP A 205 9.99 -24.30 9.24
N LEU A 206 11.11 -23.72 8.77
CA LEU A 206 11.16 -22.31 8.43
C LEU A 206 10.53 -22.03 7.06
N GLN A 207 9.39 -21.34 7.08
CA GLN A 207 8.84 -20.75 5.88
C GLN A 207 9.56 -19.44 5.60
N LEU A 208 10.11 -19.35 4.40
CA LEU A 208 11.02 -18.29 3.98
C LEU A 208 10.69 -17.87 2.56
N THR A 209 10.76 -16.59 2.30
CA THR A 209 10.72 -16.03 0.95
C THR A 209 11.88 -15.05 0.80
N VAL A 210 12.70 -15.27 -0.18
CA VAL A 210 13.83 -14.40 -0.53
C VAL A 210 13.52 -13.67 -1.82
N THR A 211 13.66 -12.36 -1.81
CA THR A 211 13.42 -11.52 -2.99
C THR A 211 14.60 -10.58 -3.18
N SER A 212 15.16 -10.54 -4.38
CA SER A 212 16.16 -9.54 -4.72
C SER A 212 15.51 -8.16 -4.84
N ILE A 213 16.13 -7.15 -4.24
CA ILE A 213 15.69 -5.75 -4.31
C ILE A 213 16.86 -4.87 -4.75
N GLN A 214 16.55 -3.73 -5.35
CA GLN A 214 17.56 -2.75 -5.72
C GLN A 214 17.67 -1.73 -4.57
N LEU A 215 18.88 -1.62 -4.01
CA LEU A 215 19.21 -0.65 -2.96
C LEU A 215 19.99 0.50 -3.60
N GLY A 216 19.34 1.67 -3.77
CA GLY A 216 19.95 2.79 -4.48
C GLY A 216 20.19 2.52 -5.98
N ASP A 217 21.15 3.21 -6.57
CA ASP A 217 21.37 3.19 -8.03
C ASP A 217 22.12 1.95 -8.55
N SER A 218 22.87 1.22 -7.71
CA SER A 218 23.79 0.16 -8.17
C SER A 218 23.91 -1.08 -7.27
N ALA A 219 23.39 -1.07 -6.05
CA ALA A 219 23.53 -2.20 -5.13
C ALA A 219 22.33 -3.15 -5.17
N THR A 220 22.60 -4.46 -5.31
CA THR A 220 21.58 -5.49 -5.14
C THR A 220 21.49 -5.87 -3.67
N GLY A 221 20.29 -5.75 -3.09
CA GLY A 221 19.99 -6.20 -1.75
C GLY A 221 19.06 -7.40 -1.76
N TRP A 222 18.87 -7.97 -0.58
CA TRP A 222 18.00 -9.10 -0.34
C TRP A 222 16.93 -8.73 0.69
N ARG A 223 15.69 -9.01 0.37
CA ARG A 223 14.58 -9.01 1.32
C ARG A 223 14.26 -10.43 1.68
N VAL A 224 14.29 -10.72 2.95
CA VAL A 224 13.96 -12.02 3.53
C VAL A 224 12.73 -11.86 4.42
N ASP A 225 11.67 -12.57 4.05
CA ASP A 225 10.43 -12.65 4.81
C ASP A 225 10.34 -14.05 5.42
N ALA A 226 10.37 -14.15 6.75
CA ALA A 226 10.46 -15.42 7.48
C ALA A 226 9.33 -15.59 8.51
N SER A 227 8.83 -16.81 8.68
CA SER A 227 7.82 -17.17 9.69
C SER A 227 8.40 -17.26 11.11
N ILE A 228 9.34 -16.37 11.45
CA ILE A 228 9.97 -16.26 12.75
C ILE A 228 9.34 -15.08 13.50
N ASP A 229 8.76 -15.34 14.68
CA ASP A 229 8.11 -14.30 15.48
C ASP A 229 9.10 -13.33 16.14
N GLU A 230 10.31 -13.79 16.47
CA GLU A 230 11.31 -12.97 17.12
C GLU A 230 12.33 -12.42 16.14
N GLN A 231 12.40 -11.09 16.05
CA GLN A 231 13.34 -10.39 15.18
C GLN A 231 14.80 -10.77 15.48
N GLN A 232 15.15 -10.92 16.75
CA GLN A 232 16.51 -11.30 17.16
C GLN A 232 16.90 -12.69 16.66
N THR A 233 15.95 -13.63 16.66
CA THR A 233 16.17 -14.98 16.16
C THR A 233 16.43 -14.99 14.65
N LEU A 234 15.68 -14.21 13.87
CA LEU A 234 15.96 -14.06 12.44
C LEU A 234 17.33 -13.44 12.19
N MET A 235 17.70 -12.39 12.92
CA MET A 235 19.02 -11.77 12.79
C MET A 235 20.14 -12.76 13.08
N GLN A 236 20.03 -13.58 14.15
CA GLN A 236 21.01 -14.61 14.47
C GLN A 236 21.14 -15.67 13.37
N VAL A 237 20.03 -16.06 12.76
CA VAL A 237 20.02 -17.00 11.64
C VAL A 237 20.74 -16.38 10.44
N LEU A 238 20.46 -15.11 10.11
CA LEU A 238 21.11 -14.40 9.00
C LEU A 238 22.61 -14.15 9.25
N GLU A 239 22.98 -13.75 10.46
CA GLU A 239 24.39 -13.59 10.86
C GLU A 239 25.18 -14.90 10.77
N LYS A 240 24.53 -16.02 11.07
CA LYS A 240 25.15 -17.34 10.95
C LYS A 240 25.23 -17.80 9.50
N ALA A 241 24.18 -17.60 8.71
CA ALA A 241 24.14 -17.95 7.29
C ALA A 241 25.22 -17.20 6.50
N PHE A 242 25.37 -15.90 6.76
CA PHE A 242 26.24 -15.01 5.99
C PHE A 242 27.39 -14.43 6.85
N ALA A 243 27.99 -15.28 7.70
CA ALA A 243 29.06 -14.85 8.59
C ALA A 243 30.23 -14.20 7.82
N GLY A 244 30.50 -12.92 8.09
CA GLY A 244 31.58 -12.16 7.43
C GLY A 244 31.24 -11.60 6.03
N GLN A 245 30.02 -11.85 5.52
CA GLN A 245 29.53 -11.28 4.25
C GLN A 245 28.53 -10.13 4.47
N LEU A 246 27.94 -10.08 5.65
CA LEU A 246 27.02 -8.99 6.00
C LEU A 246 27.79 -7.72 6.34
N PRO A 247 27.30 -6.55 5.91
CA PRO A 247 27.89 -5.28 6.29
C PRO A 247 27.78 -5.07 7.80
N THR A 248 28.77 -4.43 8.38
CA THR A 248 28.80 -4.08 9.80
C THR A 248 28.73 -2.58 10.00
N GLN A 249 28.06 -2.14 11.05
CA GLN A 249 28.02 -0.74 11.43
C GLN A 249 29.41 -0.29 11.87
N SER A 250 29.85 0.87 11.41
CA SER A 250 31.02 1.58 11.90
C SER A 250 30.59 2.73 12.80
N PHE A 251 30.96 2.64 14.07
CA PHE A 251 30.66 3.66 15.07
C PHE A 251 31.93 4.26 15.60
N LYS A 252 32.25 5.51 15.24
CA LYS A 252 33.40 6.25 15.76
C LYS A 252 32.92 7.37 16.66
N ILE A 253 33.43 7.42 17.88
CA ILE A 253 33.13 8.50 18.81
C ILE A 253 34.44 9.21 19.14
N THR A 254 34.51 10.48 18.78
CA THR A 254 35.64 11.38 19.12
C THR A 254 35.23 12.36 20.21
N ASN A 255 36.21 12.84 20.95
CA ASN A 255 35.94 13.92 21.91
C ASN A 255 35.64 15.19 21.11
N GLY A 256 34.46 15.76 21.29
CA GLY A 256 34.08 17.01 20.66
C GLY A 256 35.05 18.14 21.07
N GLN A 257 35.46 18.98 20.14
CA GLN A 257 36.12 20.23 20.47
C GLN A 257 35.09 21.08 21.21
N SER A 258 35.46 21.54 22.40
CA SER A 258 34.65 22.55 23.10
C SER A 258 34.41 23.74 22.17
N ALA A 259 33.18 23.92 21.76
CA ALA A 259 32.81 25.05 20.92
C ALA A 259 33.18 26.33 21.70
N SER A 260 34.21 27.01 21.19
CA SER A 260 34.60 28.31 21.70
C SER A 260 33.39 29.23 21.67
N GLN A 261 33.12 29.79 22.85
CA GLN A 261 32.13 30.83 23.14
C GLN A 261 31.77 31.70 21.93
N SER A 262 30.60 31.50 21.36
CA SER A 262 29.91 32.56 20.66
C SER A 262 28.52 32.74 21.28
N SER A 263 28.47 33.84 22.06
CA SER A 263 27.29 34.59 22.51
C SER A 263 26.03 33.81 22.84
N ILE A 264 25.92 33.42 24.11
CA ILE A 264 24.67 33.03 24.74
C ILE A 264 23.77 34.26 24.84
N ILE A 265 22.72 34.35 24.06
CA ILE A 265 21.58 35.21 24.34
C ILE A 265 20.62 34.37 25.20
N PRO A 266 20.30 34.79 26.44
CA PRO A 266 19.33 34.06 27.25
C PRO A 266 17.93 34.23 26.65
N VAL A 267 17.39 33.16 26.09
CA VAL A 267 15.98 33.10 25.69
C VAL A 267 15.17 32.74 26.93
N THR A 268 14.42 33.72 27.42
CA THR A 268 13.40 33.56 28.46
C THR A 268 12.34 32.53 28.01
N THR A 269 12.30 31.45 28.72
CA THR A 269 11.27 30.39 28.56
C THR A 269 9.91 30.89 29.02
N SER A 270 8.95 30.93 28.09
CA SER A 270 7.54 30.84 28.42
C SER A 270 6.81 30.11 27.29
N ARG A 271 6.58 28.80 27.49
CA ARG A 271 5.35 28.05 27.22
C ARG A 271 5.65 26.58 27.27
N GLY A 272 5.15 25.95 28.32
CA GLY A 272 5.17 24.50 28.44
C GLY A 272 4.23 23.86 27.41
N TYR A 273 4.74 22.93 26.63
CA TYR A 273 3.93 21.97 25.90
C TYR A 273 3.92 20.65 26.69
N GLN A 274 2.74 20.26 27.14
CA GLN A 274 2.50 18.93 27.69
C GLN A 274 2.43 17.95 26.52
N PHE A 275 3.37 17.01 26.47
CA PHE A 275 3.22 15.81 25.66
C PHE A 275 2.24 14.87 26.34
N VAL A 276 1.18 14.49 25.65
CA VAL A 276 0.25 13.44 26.06
C VAL A 276 0.89 12.10 25.67
N ALA A 277 1.40 11.39 26.66
CA ALA A 277 1.77 9.99 26.50
C ALA A 277 0.47 9.17 26.37
N TYR A 278 0.33 8.41 25.30
CA TYR A 278 -0.69 7.38 25.19
C TYR A 278 -0.34 6.26 26.17
N GLN A 279 -1.05 6.22 27.31
CA GLN A 279 -1.15 5.03 28.16
C GLN A 279 -2.42 4.28 27.73
N GLU A 280 -2.23 3.03 27.40
CA GLU A 280 -3.27 2.01 27.32
C GLU A 280 -3.98 1.91 28.68
N GLU A 281 -5.26 2.29 28.75
CA GLU A 281 -6.13 1.92 29.88
C GLU A 281 -7.26 1.02 29.39
N ALA A 282 -7.29 -0.16 30.00
CA ALA A 282 -8.37 -1.11 29.92
C ALA A 282 -9.64 -0.58 30.60
N GLU A 283 -10.76 -0.89 29.97
CA GLU A 283 -12.15 -0.92 30.42
C GLU A 283 -12.51 -0.62 31.89
N ALA A 284 -13.47 0.31 32.08
CA ALA A 284 -14.64 0.09 32.94
C ALA A 284 -15.76 1.10 32.72
N THR A 285 -16.87 0.59 32.26
CA THR A 285 -18.31 0.93 32.42
C THR A 285 -18.79 2.23 33.08
N ALA A 286 -19.64 2.95 32.31
CA ALA A 286 -20.95 3.54 32.64
C ALA A 286 -21.09 4.58 33.75
N ALA A 287 -21.52 5.79 33.38
CA ALA A 287 -22.77 6.47 33.76
C ALA A 287 -22.78 7.95 33.30
N GLY A 288 -23.97 8.41 32.95
CA GLY A 288 -24.37 9.56 32.18
C GLY A 288 -24.16 10.98 32.79
N PRO A 289 -24.78 11.99 32.17
CA PRO A 289 -24.26 13.35 32.13
C PRO A 289 -24.79 14.29 33.21
N VAL A 290 -23.96 15.23 33.69
CA VAL A 290 -24.43 16.41 34.42
C VAL A 290 -23.72 17.66 33.90
N ALA A 291 -24.50 18.70 33.66
CA ALA A 291 -24.18 19.98 33.05
C ALA A 291 -23.44 20.97 34.01
N PRO A 292 -23.02 22.14 33.51
CA PRO A 292 -21.90 22.92 34.04
C PRO A 292 -22.30 23.97 35.07
N SER A 293 -21.36 24.36 35.94
CA SER A 293 -21.48 25.57 36.75
C SER A 293 -20.18 26.38 36.77
N THR A 294 -20.35 27.67 36.62
CA THR A 294 -19.44 28.79 36.45
C THR A 294 -18.67 29.18 37.72
N PRO A 295 -17.73 30.13 37.67
CA PRO A 295 -16.55 30.22 38.56
C PRO A 295 -16.73 31.20 39.73
N ALA A 296 -15.89 31.07 40.74
CA ALA A 296 -15.70 32.10 41.76
C ALA A 296 -14.22 32.16 42.21
N GLU A 297 -13.61 33.26 41.89
CA GLU A 297 -12.96 34.25 42.75
C GLU A 297 -11.82 33.85 43.68
N THR A 298 -10.72 34.56 43.45
CA THR A 298 -9.55 34.78 44.29
C THR A 298 -9.91 35.44 45.61
N PRO A 299 -9.08 35.33 46.68
CA PRO A 299 -8.47 36.54 47.16
C PRO A 299 -6.96 36.44 47.47
N ALA A 300 -6.39 37.64 47.43
CA ALA A 300 -5.00 38.00 47.64
C ALA A 300 -4.69 38.32 49.13
N VAL A 301 -3.39 38.64 49.32
CA VAL A 301 -2.78 39.43 50.43
C VAL A 301 -2.36 38.59 51.65
N GLU A 302 -1.16 38.66 52.21
CA GLU A 302 -0.34 39.83 52.62
C GLU A 302 1.10 39.42 52.95
N GLU A 303 2.01 40.36 52.75
CA GLU A 303 3.37 40.43 53.29
C GLU A 303 3.41 40.52 54.84
N THR A 304 4.48 40.00 55.42
CA THR A 304 5.24 40.82 56.38
C THR A 304 6.60 40.21 56.74
N THR A 305 7.59 41.03 56.63
CA THR A 305 8.94 41.12 57.14
C THR A 305 9.16 40.62 58.58
N THR A 306 10.35 40.08 58.93
CA THR A 306 11.42 40.79 59.66
C THR A 306 12.63 39.86 59.91
N VAL A 307 13.76 40.48 59.79
CA VAL A 307 15.15 40.22 60.12
C VAL A 307 15.37 39.64 61.52
N ASP A 308 16.33 38.70 61.66
CA ASP A 308 17.40 38.83 62.64
C ASP A 308 18.64 37.95 62.32
N GLU A 309 19.80 38.59 62.52
CA GLU A 309 21.14 38.01 62.41
C GLU A 309 21.42 37.05 63.54
N ASN A 310 22.15 35.95 63.38
CA ASN A 310 23.56 35.80 63.87
C ASN A 310 24.04 34.32 63.81
N GLU A 311 25.33 34.28 63.56
CA GLU A 311 26.34 33.28 63.93
C GLU A 311 26.64 32.09 63.03
N ALA A 312 27.83 32.19 62.51
CA ALA A 312 28.58 31.23 61.74
C ALA A 312 28.98 29.99 62.52
N VAL A 313 28.77 28.83 61.90
CA VAL A 313 29.63 27.64 62.10
C VAL A 313 29.99 27.13 60.71
N ALA A 314 31.27 27.13 60.37
CA ALA A 314 31.81 26.60 59.14
C ALA A 314 31.79 25.06 59.22
N GLU A 315 30.87 24.42 58.50
CA GLU A 315 31.02 23.03 58.04
C GLU A 315 31.38 23.09 56.57
N GLU A 316 32.50 22.46 56.21
CA GLU A 316 32.90 22.23 54.83
C GLU A 316 31.78 21.46 54.10
N SER A 317 30.99 22.17 53.35
CA SER A 317 30.09 21.58 52.33
C SER A 317 30.94 21.03 51.20
N PRO A 318 30.64 19.83 50.67
CA PRO A 318 31.30 19.35 49.46
C PRO A 318 31.04 20.36 48.34
N GLU A 319 32.09 20.77 47.62
CA GLU A 319 32.02 21.66 46.47
C GLU A 319 30.97 21.12 45.50
N VAL A 320 29.88 21.88 45.36
CA VAL A 320 28.92 21.64 44.29
C VAL A 320 29.61 22.04 42.98
N PRO A 321 29.84 21.13 42.04
CA PRO A 321 30.54 21.47 40.80
C PRO A 321 29.80 22.59 40.08
N THR A 322 30.57 23.57 39.61
CA THR A 322 30.06 24.74 38.86
C THR A 322 29.40 24.26 37.56
N VAL A 323 28.34 24.94 37.11
CA VAL A 323 27.52 24.56 35.95
C VAL A 323 28.36 24.30 34.67
N SER A 324 29.57 24.88 34.58
CA SER A 324 30.53 24.65 33.49
C SER A 324 31.24 23.26 33.54
N GLU A 325 31.23 22.57 34.70
CA GLU A 325 31.86 21.26 34.86
C GLU A 325 30.90 20.08 34.55
N LEU A 326 29.62 20.36 34.29
CA LEU A 326 28.59 19.41 34.01
C LEU A 326 28.16 19.38 32.52
N GLN A 327 29.02 19.88 31.63
CA GLN A 327 28.80 19.79 30.18
C GLN A 327 29.80 18.86 29.52
N SER A 328 29.32 17.83 28.83
CA SER A 328 30.14 16.90 28.07
C SER A 328 29.71 16.90 26.62
N SER A 329 30.64 17.06 25.69
CA SER A 329 30.36 16.96 24.27
C SER A 329 31.20 15.86 23.62
N PHE A 330 30.61 15.16 22.64
CA PHE A 330 31.32 14.21 21.82
C PHE A 330 30.70 14.17 20.43
N GLU A 331 31.52 13.83 19.46
CA GLU A 331 31.12 13.65 18.06
C GLU A 331 30.92 12.17 17.77
N VAL A 332 29.80 11.84 17.15
CA VAL A 332 29.47 10.49 16.67
C VAL A 332 29.52 10.50 15.15
N GLU A 333 30.36 9.67 14.58
CA GLU A 333 30.43 9.42 13.16
C GLU A 333 30.00 7.97 12.91
N THR A 334 29.02 7.79 12.03
CA THR A 334 28.45 6.49 11.67
C THR A 334 28.73 6.17 10.22
N GLY A 335 28.98 4.91 9.91
CA GLY A 335 29.25 4.43 8.57
C GLY A 335 29.00 2.91 8.48
N VAL A 336 29.14 2.35 7.30
CA VAL A 336 29.10 0.90 7.07
C VAL A 336 30.47 0.45 6.60
N SER A 337 31.05 -0.53 7.30
CA SER A 337 32.32 -1.18 6.92
C SER A 337 32.03 -2.46 6.15
N ASN A 338 33.00 -2.87 5.30
CA ASN A 338 32.96 -4.08 4.47
C ASN A 338 32.00 -4.06 3.26
N MET A 339 31.76 -2.89 2.67
CA MET A 339 31.21 -2.86 1.30
C MET A 339 32.35 -2.64 0.30
N ALA A 340 32.44 -3.51 -0.71
CA ALA A 340 33.48 -3.43 -1.77
C ALA A 340 33.28 -2.25 -2.73
N THR A 341 32.15 -1.55 -2.66
CA THR A 341 31.84 -0.33 -3.42
C THR A 341 31.75 0.82 -2.44
N ALA A 342 32.88 1.45 -2.17
CA ALA A 342 32.94 2.74 -1.47
C ALA A 342 32.48 3.87 -2.41
N ASP A 343 31.24 3.85 -2.84
CA ASP A 343 30.59 5.05 -3.35
C ASP A 343 30.13 5.87 -2.15
N ALA A 344 30.43 7.16 -2.20
CA ALA A 344 30.28 8.12 -1.10
C ALA A 344 28.83 8.26 -0.55
N ASP A 345 27.87 7.53 -1.11
CA ASP A 345 26.46 7.61 -0.76
C ASP A 345 25.98 6.42 0.13
N ASN A 346 26.86 5.51 0.52
CA ASN A 346 26.56 4.35 1.39
C ASN A 346 26.97 4.59 2.85
N GLU A 347 26.79 5.80 3.35
CA GLU A 347 26.98 6.10 4.76
C GLU A 347 25.78 5.57 5.58
N TYR A 348 26.08 4.81 6.64
CA TYR A 348 25.06 4.53 7.66
C TYR A 348 24.69 5.85 8.32
N GLN A 349 23.45 6.27 8.12
CA GLN A 349 22.92 7.52 8.61
C GLN A 349 21.91 7.23 9.71
N LEU A 350 21.90 8.08 10.72
CA LEU A 350 20.97 8.01 11.85
C LEU A 350 20.13 9.27 11.91
N SER A 351 18.85 9.13 12.21
CA SER A 351 18.01 10.26 12.60
C SER A 351 18.33 10.73 14.04
N ALA A 352 18.03 11.98 14.35
CA ALA A 352 18.17 12.51 15.70
C ALA A 352 17.38 11.69 16.72
N GLU A 353 16.18 11.24 16.36
CA GLU A 353 15.31 10.42 17.20
C GLU A 353 15.95 9.06 17.52
N THR A 354 16.51 8.40 16.51
CA THR A 354 17.18 7.10 16.67
C THR A 354 18.42 7.24 17.55
N LEU A 355 19.27 8.24 17.29
CA LEU A 355 20.47 8.51 18.09
C LEU A 355 20.12 8.84 19.56
N LEU A 356 19.10 9.67 19.78
CA LEU A 356 18.59 9.98 21.12
C LEU A 356 18.07 8.73 21.85
N GLY A 357 17.39 7.86 21.13
CA GLY A 357 16.94 6.56 21.65
C GLY A 357 18.11 5.67 22.09
N MET A 358 19.17 5.59 21.28
CA MET A 358 20.40 4.85 21.59
C MET A 358 21.11 5.43 22.81
N ILE A 359 21.21 6.75 22.91
CA ILE A 359 21.80 7.44 24.07
C ILE A 359 21.03 7.16 25.36
N LYS A 360 19.70 7.26 25.33
CA LYS A 360 18.82 6.92 26.46
C LYS A 360 18.96 5.47 26.89
N LYS A 361 19.00 4.54 25.94
CA LYS A 361 19.18 3.11 26.21
C LYS A 361 20.56 2.83 26.81
N ALA A 362 21.62 3.48 26.28
CA ALA A 362 22.97 3.38 26.82
C ALA A 362 23.04 3.92 28.25
N ALA A 363 22.42 5.06 28.54
CA ALA A 363 22.35 5.67 29.88
C ALA A 363 21.64 4.74 30.87
N SER A 364 20.44 4.24 30.54
CA SER A 364 19.69 3.35 31.42
C SER A 364 20.43 2.03 31.70
N SER A 365 21.11 1.46 30.69
CA SER A 365 21.90 0.22 30.86
C SER A 365 23.17 0.41 31.67
N THR A 366 23.71 1.60 31.78
CA THR A 366 24.89 1.94 32.58
C THR A 366 24.57 2.55 33.93
N GLY A 367 23.27 2.64 34.29
CA GLY A 367 22.81 3.17 35.58
C GLY A 367 22.95 4.70 35.69
N VAL A 368 23.06 5.41 34.57
CA VAL A 368 23.09 6.86 34.54
C VAL A 368 21.66 7.38 34.50
N GLU A 369 21.21 7.95 35.63
CA GLU A 369 19.88 8.54 35.74
C GLU A 369 19.86 9.99 35.22
N GLY A 370 18.68 10.46 34.79
CA GLY A 370 18.46 11.86 34.42
C GLY A 370 18.74 12.21 32.95
N VAL A 371 19.07 11.25 32.09
CA VAL A 371 19.22 11.48 30.66
C VAL A 371 17.83 11.54 29.98
N THR A 372 17.37 12.76 29.74
CA THR A 372 16.10 13.05 29.09
C THR A 372 16.33 13.80 27.77
N ALA A 373 15.32 13.96 26.96
CA ALA A 373 15.41 14.73 25.72
C ALA A 373 15.80 16.23 25.96
N VAL A 374 15.57 16.73 27.17
CA VAL A 374 15.91 18.13 27.57
C VAL A 374 17.41 18.30 27.82
N ASN A 375 18.09 17.23 28.23
CA ASN A 375 19.51 17.26 28.62
C ASN A 375 20.46 16.85 27.48
N VAL A 376 19.91 16.48 26.32
CA VAL A 376 20.67 16.03 25.16
C VAL A 376 20.40 16.99 24.00
N GLU A 377 21.39 17.74 23.59
CA GLU A 377 21.32 18.55 22.38
C GLU A 377 22.06 17.87 21.26
N LEU A 378 21.40 17.70 20.11
CA LEU A 378 21.94 17.08 18.91
C LEU A 378 22.13 18.15 17.83
N SER A 379 23.29 18.10 17.17
CA SER A 379 23.59 18.88 15.98
C SER A 379 24.16 17.98 14.90
N TYR A 380 23.69 18.13 13.68
CA TYR A 380 24.13 17.35 12.53
C TYR A 380 25.14 18.13 11.67
N TRP A 381 26.01 17.39 10.95
CA TRP A 381 27.00 17.97 10.06
C TRP A 381 26.48 18.00 8.63
N GLU A 382 26.31 19.19 8.07
CA GLU A 382 25.89 19.38 6.70
C GLU A 382 26.49 20.68 6.12
N ASN A 383 26.83 20.68 4.84
CA ASN A 383 27.39 21.85 4.15
C ASN A 383 28.64 22.44 4.84
N SER A 384 29.50 21.54 5.41
CA SER A 384 30.73 21.91 6.13
C SER A 384 30.51 22.71 7.40
N GLN A 385 29.33 22.58 8.05
CA GLN A 385 29.02 23.24 9.33
C GLN A 385 28.11 22.38 10.22
N TRP A 386 28.15 22.65 11.52
CA TRP A 386 27.23 22.05 12.47
C TRP A 386 25.91 22.82 12.50
N ASN A 387 24.81 22.11 12.30
CA ASN A 387 23.45 22.63 12.33
C ASN A 387 22.70 22.03 13.52
N LYS A 388 22.06 22.88 14.33
CA LYS A 388 21.24 22.39 15.46
C LYS A 388 19.92 21.87 14.95
N THR A 389 19.49 20.70 15.44
CA THR A 389 18.19 20.13 15.13
C THR A 389 17.08 20.97 15.76
N SER A 390 16.27 21.65 14.96
CA SER A 390 15.28 22.64 15.42
C SER A 390 13.85 22.33 14.98
N SER A 391 13.64 21.55 13.93
CA SER A 391 12.31 21.18 13.41
C SER A 391 12.03 19.69 13.53
N GLU A 392 10.73 19.30 13.50
CA GLU A 392 10.33 17.89 13.48
C GLU A 392 10.84 17.19 12.21
N GLU A 393 10.88 17.88 11.07
CA GLU A 393 11.42 17.33 9.82
C GLU A 393 12.92 17.04 9.93
N GLU A 394 13.72 17.93 10.55
CA GLU A 394 15.15 17.70 10.78
C GLU A 394 15.43 16.58 11.79
N GLN A 395 14.51 16.32 12.73
CA GLN A 395 14.64 15.20 13.67
C GLN A 395 14.45 13.83 13.01
N LEU A 396 13.70 13.77 11.92
CA LEU A 396 13.42 12.54 11.16
C LEU A 396 14.41 12.31 10.02
N GLN A 397 15.21 13.33 9.67
CA GLN A 397 16.20 13.22 8.59
C GLN A 397 17.47 12.54 9.10
N ASP A 398 18.02 11.65 8.27
CA ASP A 398 19.18 10.84 8.59
C ASP A 398 20.49 11.55 8.22
N TYR A 399 21.50 11.50 9.13
CA TYR A 399 22.84 12.06 8.93
C TYR A 399 23.90 11.11 9.44
N SER A 400 25.10 11.15 8.85
CA SER A 400 26.24 10.30 9.23
C SER A 400 27.11 10.88 10.35
N ARG A 401 27.04 12.18 10.61
CA ARG A 401 27.86 12.85 11.64
C ARG A 401 27.02 13.72 12.57
N TRP A 402 27.17 13.44 13.85
CA TRP A 402 26.44 14.09 14.92
C TRP A 402 27.36 14.67 15.99
N ASN A 403 27.05 15.84 16.49
CA ASN A 403 27.63 16.37 17.74
C ASN A 403 26.57 16.28 18.84
N VAL A 404 26.92 15.55 19.89
CA VAL A 404 26.09 15.31 21.08
C VAL A 404 26.59 16.13 22.22
N LEU A 405 25.75 17.02 22.75
CA LEU A 405 26.04 17.81 23.96
C LEU A 405 25.13 17.29 25.09
N LEU A 406 25.76 16.79 26.16
CA LEU A 406 25.07 16.35 27.38
C LEU A 406 25.20 17.42 28.45
N THR A 407 24.08 17.95 28.94
CA THR A 407 24.02 19.00 29.95
C THR A 407 23.55 18.43 31.28
N GLY A 408 24.24 18.74 32.36
CA GLY A 408 23.92 18.26 33.72
C GLY A 408 24.38 16.80 33.99
N ILE A 409 25.24 16.23 33.14
CA ILE A 409 25.76 14.89 33.25
C ILE A 409 27.27 14.95 33.49
N ALA A 410 27.74 14.27 34.54
CA ALA A 410 29.17 14.24 34.87
C ALA A 410 29.98 13.57 33.72
N GLN A 411 31.22 14.05 33.49
CA GLN A 411 32.09 13.53 32.45
C GLN A 411 32.33 11.99 32.57
N ALA A 412 32.39 11.48 33.81
CA ALA A 412 32.54 10.04 34.06
C ALA A 412 31.33 9.23 33.55
N ASP A 413 30.12 9.76 33.70
CA ASP A 413 28.88 9.13 33.24
C ASP A 413 28.69 9.29 31.73
N ALA A 414 29.07 10.44 31.19
CA ALA A 414 29.16 10.62 29.72
C ALA A 414 30.12 9.61 29.08
N ASN A 415 31.26 9.33 29.73
CA ASN A 415 32.20 8.30 29.24
C ASN A 415 31.60 6.89 29.29
N LYS A 416 30.78 6.55 30.30
CA LYS A 416 30.06 5.26 30.32
C LYS A 416 29.07 5.14 29.15
N ILE A 417 28.31 6.21 28.88
CA ILE A 417 27.39 6.28 27.74
C ILE A 417 28.17 6.09 26.43
N LYS A 418 29.30 6.80 26.25
CA LYS A 418 30.16 6.67 25.07
C LYS A 418 30.66 5.24 24.87
N THR A 419 31.19 4.62 25.93
CA THR A 419 31.66 3.22 25.87
C THR A 419 30.54 2.28 25.46
N LYS A 420 29.32 2.50 25.97
CA LYS A 420 28.16 1.69 25.63
C LYS A 420 27.67 1.92 24.20
N LEU A 421 27.78 3.13 23.68
CA LEU A 421 27.47 3.42 22.28
C LEU A 421 28.49 2.78 21.33
N LEU A 422 29.78 2.69 21.72
CA LEU A 422 30.81 2.02 20.94
C LEU A 422 30.61 0.51 20.84
N GLU A 423 29.80 -0.11 21.69
CA GLU A 423 29.41 -1.52 21.53
C GLU A 423 28.57 -1.77 20.27
N ASN A 424 28.04 -0.72 19.62
CA ASN A 424 27.39 -0.82 18.32
C ASN A 424 28.40 -0.86 17.14
N ASP A 425 29.68 -0.62 17.38
CA ASP A 425 30.73 -0.78 16.35
C ASP A 425 30.92 -2.26 16.03
N GLY A 426 30.94 -2.59 14.74
CA GLY A 426 31.06 -3.98 14.29
C GLY A 426 29.77 -4.81 14.41
N VAL A 427 28.64 -4.23 14.81
CA VAL A 427 27.33 -4.92 14.82
C VAL A 427 26.84 -5.03 13.37
N THR A 428 26.25 -6.17 13.03
CA THR A 428 25.68 -6.41 11.70
C THR A 428 24.64 -5.36 11.33
N TYR A 429 24.75 -4.83 10.12
CA TYR A 429 23.83 -3.82 9.61
C TYR A 429 22.74 -4.43 8.74
N PHE A 430 21.50 -4.15 9.10
CA PHE A 430 20.34 -4.44 8.29
C PHE A 430 19.68 -3.13 7.86
N HIS A 431 19.46 -2.94 6.56
CA HIS A 431 18.82 -1.72 6.03
C HIS A 431 17.42 -1.50 6.63
N GLN A 432 16.68 -2.57 6.82
CA GLN A 432 15.36 -2.52 7.43
C GLN A 432 15.03 -3.85 8.09
N THR A 433 14.39 -3.80 9.24
CA THR A 433 13.81 -4.96 9.89
C THR A 433 12.39 -4.63 10.37
N GLN A 434 11.43 -5.50 10.06
CA GLN A 434 10.03 -5.32 10.45
C GLN A 434 9.50 -6.61 11.07
N LYS A 435 8.72 -6.46 12.15
CA LYS A 435 8.01 -7.56 12.79
C LYS A 435 6.51 -7.39 12.59
N PHE A 436 5.87 -8.44 12.10
CA PHE A 436 4.41 -8.54 12.02
C PHE A 436 3.93 -9.54 13.06
N GLY A 437 3.40 -9.05 14.17
CA GLY A 437 2.84 -9.91 15.21
C GLY A 437 1.67 -10.73 14.68
N ALA A 438 1.53 -11.98 15.12
CA ALA A 438 0.46 -12.88 14.69
C ALA A 438 -0.95 -12.31 14.93
N GLN A 439 -1.13 -11.53 15.99
CA GLN A 439 -2.39 -10.84 16.28
C GLN A 439 -2.70 -9.79 15.21
N ILE A 440 -1.73 -8.94 14.85
CA ILE A 440 -1.88 -7.91 13.82
C ILE A 440 -2.19 -8.57 12.47
N ALA A 441 -1.48 -9.65 12.14
CA ALA A 441 -1.71 -10.42 10.93
C ALA A 441 -3.14 -11.00 10.89
N GLY A 442 -3.63 -11.55 12.00
CA GLY A 442 -5.01 -12.03 12.12
C GLY A 442 -6.05 -10.93 11.96
N ASP A 443 -5.81 -9.77 12.54
CA ASP A 443 -6.68 -8.58 12.38
C ASP A 443 -6.71 -8.12 10.92
N MET A 444 -5.57 -8.13 10.22
CA MET A 444 -5.48 -7.79 8.79
C MET A 444 -6.23 -8.79 7.91
N GLN A 445 -6.13 -10.10 8.19
CA GLN A 445 -6.92 -11.14 7.49
C GLN A 445 -8.43 -10.90 7.66
N MET A 446 -8.88 -10.67 8.91
CA MET A 446 -10.29 -10.42 9.20
C MET A 446 -10.78 -9.15 8.51
N LEU A 447 -9.94 -8.11 8.49
CA LEU A 447 -10.21 -6.85 7.84
C LEU A 447 -10.37 -7.03 6.32
N ALA A 448 -9.46 -7.79 5.68
CA ALA A 448 -9.50 -8.11 4.25
C ALA A 448 -10.78 -8.90 3.87
N LEU A 449 -11.14 -9.93 4.65
CA LEU A 449 -12.37 -10.69 4.44
C LEU A 449 -13.62 -9.83 4.61
N THR A 450 -13.63 -8.99 5.63
CA THR A 450 -14.73 -8.07 5.92
C THR A 450 -14.90 -7.07 4.78
N ALA A 451 -13.82 -6.48 4.27
CA ALA A 451 -13.82 -5.58 3.12
C ALA A 451 -14.43 -6.23 1.88
N MET A 452 -14.04 -7.48 1.61
CA MET A 452 -14.55 -8.24 0.47
C MET A 452 -16.04 -8.53 0.59
N LEU A 453 -16.52 -8.93 1.78
CA LEU A 453 -17.94 -9.18 2.05
C LEU A 453 -18.79 -7.90 1.92
N PHE A 454 -18.33 -6.78 2.50
CA PHE A 454 -19.03 -5.50 2.34
C PHE A 454 -19.02 -5.01 0.89
N SER A 455 -17.95 -5.27 0.14
CA SER A 455 -17.88 -4.97 -1.29
C SER A 455 -18.96 -5.73 -2.06
N PHE A 456 -19.08 -7.04 -1.86
CA PHE A 456 -20.14 -7.85 -2.49
C PHE A 456 -21.55 -7.38 -2.10
N ALA A 457 -21.78 -7.09 -0.83
CA ALA A 457 -23.06 -6.59 -0.35
C ALA A 457 -23.40 -5.22 -0.96
N GLY A 458 -22.46 -4.31 -1.01
CA GLY A 458 -22.61 -2.99 -1.64
C GLY A 458 -22.93 -3.09 -3.13
N ILE A 459 -22.25 -3.99 -3.83
CA ILE A 459 -22.47 -4.25 -5.25
C ILE A 459 -23.85 -4.85 -5.51
N ILE A 460 -24.27 -5.86 -4.73
CA ILE A 460 -25.62 -6.45 -4.86
C ILE A 460 -26.66 -5.35 -4.68
N THR A 461 -26.53 -4.55 -3.63
CA THR A 461 -27.45 -3.45 -3.32
C THR A 461 -27.51 -2.43 -4.44
N TYR A 462 -26.34 -1.99 -4.94
CA TYR A 462 -26.27 -1.03 -6.04
C TYR A 462 -26.92 -1.56 -7.31
N ILE A 463 -26.58 -2.78 -7.73
CA ILE A 463 -27.15 -3.40 -8.95
C ILE A 463 -28.64 -3.64 -8.78
N TRP A 464 -29.10 -4.06 -7.61
CA TRP A 464 -30.52 -4.21 -7.32
C TRP A 464 -31.27 -2.89 -7.49
N LEU A 465 -30.78 -1.81 -6.90
CA LEU A 465 -31.39 -0.48 -7.07
C LEU A 465 -31.38 -0.02 -8.52
N ARG A 466 -30.28 -0.26 -9.24
CA ARG A 466 -30.08 0.20 -10.62
C ARG A 466 -30.92 -0.57 -11.64
N PHE A 467 -31.03 -1.88 -11.51
CA PHE A 467 -31.76 -2.74 -12.44
C PHE A 467 -33.16 -3.12 -11.94
N GLN A 468 -33.50 -2.78 -10.69
CA GLN A 468 -34.78 -3.08 -10.04
C GLN A 468 -35.13 -4.58 -9.96
N HIS A 469 -34.13 -5.46 -10.13
CA HIS A 469 -34.26 -6.91 -10.03
C HIS A 469 -33.04 -7.48 -9.30
N LEU A 470 -33.27 -8.19 -8.21
CA LEU A 470 -32.22 -8.82 -7.40
C LEU A 470 -31.42 -9.87 -8.19
N THR A 471 -32.05 -10.50 -9.20
CA THR A 471 -31.40 -11.51 -10.05
C THR A 471 -30.17 -10.98 -10.79
N TYR A 472 -30.16 -9.70 -11.17
CA TYR A 472 -28.98 -9.07 -11.80
C TYR A 472 -27.83 -8.93 -10.81
N GLY A 473 -28.13 -8.52 -9.56
CA GLY A 473 -27.12 -8.38 -8.50
C GLY A 473 -26.49 -9.73 -8.14
N ILE A 474 -27.32 -10.76 -7.95
CA ILE A 474 -26.81 -12.11 -7.64
C ILE A 474 -25.97 -12.65 -8.81
N ALA A 475 -26.43 -12.51 -10.07
CA ALA A 475 -25.68 -12.97 -11.23
C ALA A 475 -24.31 -12.27 -11.37
N ALA A 476 -24.24 -10.96 -11.06
CA ALA A 476 -22.99 -10.23 -11.05
C ALA A 476 -22.03 -10.75 -9.97
N VAL A 477 -22.51 -10.95 -8.74
CA VAL A 477 -21.66 -11.43 -7.64
C VAL A 477 -21.16 -12.85 -7.88
N VAL A 478 -21.95 -13.73 -8.51
CA VAL A 478 -21.48 -15.07 -8.92
C VAL A 478 -20.31 -14.96 -9.90
N ALA A 479 -20.36 -14.02 -10.87
CA ALA A 479 -19.26 -13.78 -11.79
C ALA A 479 -18.02 -13.20 -11.07
N LEU A 480 -18.22 -12.24 -10.17
CA LEU A 480 -17.13 -11.64 -9.39
C LEU A 480 -16.43 -12.64 -8.46
N LEU A 481 -17.22 -13.49 -7.79
CA LEU A 481 -16.67 -14.56 -6.96
C LEU A 481 -15.85 -15.56 -7.80
N HIS A 482 -16.32 -15.89 -9.00
CA HIS A 482 -15.56 -16.70 -9.95
C HIS A 482 -14.23 -16.03 -10.30
N ASP A 483 -14.19 -14.73 -10.58
CA ASP A 483 -12.98 -14.02 -10.98
C ASP A 483 -11.94 -13.96 -9.84
N VAL A 484 -12.39 -13.70 -8.62
CA VAL A 484 -11.54 -13.75 -7.43
C VAL A 484 -10.97 -15.16 -7.22
N LEU A 485 -11.80 -16.21 -7.36
CA LEU A 485 -11.35 -17.59 -7.19
C LEU A 485 -10.37 -18.01 -8.29
N VAL A 486 -10.56 -17.58 -9.53
CA VAL A 486 -9.62 -17.85 -10.64
C VAL A 486 -8.28 -17.15 -10.39
N THR A 487 -8.31 -15.90 -9.92
CA THR A 487 -7.09 -15.16 -9.59
C THR A 487 -6.36 -15.80 -8.42
N LEU A 488 -7.09 -16.19 -7.38
CA LEU A 488 -6.56 -16.93 -6.24
C LEU A 488 -5.93 -18.26 -6.69
N ALA A 489 -6.57 -18.96 -7.63
CA ALA A 489 -6.02 -20.18 -8.23
C ALA A 489 -4.69 -19.95 -8.91
N ALA A 490 -4.62 -18.92 -9.74
CA ALA A 490 -3.39 -18.59 -10.47
C ALA A 490 -2.24 -18.29 -9.51
N MET A 491 -2.51 -17.55 -8.43
CA MET A 491 -1.52 -17.31 -7.37
C MET A 491 -1.15 -18.58 -6.62
N ALA A 492 -2.14 -19.46 -6.33
CA ALA A 492 -1.85 -20.72 -5.66
C ALA A 492 -1.00 -21.66 -6.53
N VAL A 493 -1.21 -21.65 -7.84
CA VAL A 493 -0.49 -22.49 -8.81
C VAL A 493 0.89 -21.90 -9.12
N SER A 494 1.11 -20.60 -8.97
CA SER A 494 2.37 -19.95 -9.34
C SER A 494 3.58 -20.63 -8.69
N ALA A 495 3.51 -21.00 -7.41
CA ALA A 495 4.57 -21.72 -6.71
C ALA A 495 5.00 -23.05 -7.36
N TYR A 496 4.07 -23.72 -8.03
CA TYR A 496 4.36 -25.02 -8.68
C TYR A 496 4.90 -24.89 -10.10
N VAL A 497 4.73 -23.71 -10.70
CA VAL A 497 5.13 -23.46 -12.10
C VAL A 497 6.25 -22.42 -12.20
N ALA A 498 6.66 -21.80 -11.11
CA ALA A 498 7.69 -20.78 -11.07
C ALA A 498 9.00 -21.28 -11.73
N ASP A 499 9.48 -22.46 -11.36
CA ASP A 499 10.71 -23.05 -11.90
C ASP A 499 10.65 -23.30 -13.42
N TYR A 500 9.45 -23.55 -13.96
CA TYR A 500 9.25 -23.81 -15.39
C TYR A 500 8.93 -22.55 -16.19
N LEU A 501 8.26 -21.58 -15.57
CA LEU A 501 7.74 -20.38 -16.22
C LEU A 501 8.41 -19.09 -15.73
N GLY A 502 9.57 -19.18 -15.05
CA GLY A 502 10.35 -18.03 -14.58
C GLY A 502 10.71 -17.05 -15.71
N PHE A 503 10.84 -17.53 -16.96
CA PHE A 503 11.04 -16.66 -18.13
C PHE A 503 9.85 -15.71 -18.41
N LEU A 504 8.67 -15.99 -17.86
CA LEU A 504 7.51 -15.11 -17.86
C LEU A 504 7.41 -14.27 -16.59
N LEU A 505 8.47 -14.21 -15.80
CA LEU A 505 8.52 -13.52 -14.51
C LEU A 505 7.49 -14.08 -13.50
N ILE A 506 7.13 -15.37 -13.60
CA ILE A 506 6.27 -16.03 -12.64
C ILE A 506 7.12 -16.54 -11.49
N GLU A 507 6.83 -16.07 -10.30
CA GLU A 507 7.46 -16.39 -9.03
C GLU A 507 6.46 -17.07 -8.09
N ASP A 508 6.90 -17.52 -6.92
CA ASP A 508 5.99 -17.95 -5.86
C ASP A 508 5.22 -16.77 -5.26
N PHE A 509 4.14 -16.37 -5.92
CA PHE A 509 3.33 -15.26 -5.46
C PHE A 509 2.55 -15.59 -4.20
N LYS A 510 2.73 -14.76 -3.18
CA LYS A 510 2.00 -14.83 -1.91
C LYS A 510 0.93 -13.76 -1.84
N ILE A 511 -0.12 -14.03 -1.05
CA ILE A 511 -1.18 -13.08 -0.78
C ILE A 511 -0.69 -12.10 0.27
N SER A 512 -0.37 -10.89 -0.18
CA SER A 512 0.00 -9.74 0.64
C SER A 512 -1.14 -8.74 0.71
N LEU A 513 -1.03 -7.71 1.55
CA LEU A 513 -2.00 -6.62 1.61
C LEU A 513 -2.19 -5.91 0.24
N PRO A 514 -1.15 -5.62 -0.56
CA PRO A 514 -1.33 -5.15 -1.93
C PRO A 514 -2.13 -6.11 -2.81
N VAL A 515 -1.95 -7.43 -2.68
CA VAL A 515 -2.73 -8.42 -3.45
C VAL A 515 -4.20 -8.43 -3.05
N VAL A 516 -4.51 -8.24 -1.77
CA VAL A 516 -5.90 -8.03 -1.30
C VAL A 516 -6.52 -6.80 -1.97
N ALA A 517 -5.74 -5.71 -2.08
CA ALA A 517 -6.19 -4.52 -2.81
C ALA A 517 -6.43 -4.82 -4.30
N ALA A 518 -5.60 -5.70 -4.92
CA ALA A 518 -5.85 -6.17 -6.29
C ALA A 518 -7.18 -6.92 -6.39
N PHE A 519 -7.51 -7.84 -5.48
CA PHE A 519 -8.79 -8.55 -5.48
C PHE A 519 -9.98 -7.58 -5.40
N LEU A 520 -9.95 -6.60 -4.52
CA LEU A 520 -11.00 -5.59 -4.41
C LEU A 520 -11.10 -4.73 -5.69
N THR A 521 -9.97 -4.44 -6.31
CA THR A 521 -9.90 -3.71 -7.58
C THR A 521 -10.49 -4.53 -8.73
N ILE A 522 -10.17 -5.83 -8.81
CA ILE A 522 -10.73 -6.75 -9.80
C ILE A 522 -12.24 -6.84 -9.66
N ILE A 523 -12.76 -6.89 -8.43
CA ILE A 523 -14.21 -6.88 -8.15
C ILE A 523 -14.84 -5.62 -8.76
N GLY A 524 -14.27 -4.43 -8.57
CA GLY A 524 -14.78 -3.19 -9.15
C GLY A 524 -14.66 -3.14 -10.67
N TYR A 525 -13.53 -3.56 -11.22
CA TYR A 525 -13.24 -3.51 -12.66
C TYR A 525 -14.06 -4.51 -13.47
N SER A 526 -14.10 -5.79 -13.05
CA SER A 526 -14.83 -6.86 -13.74
C SER A 526 -16.34 -6.57 -13.85
N LEU A 527 -16.86 -5.86 -12.84
CA LEU A 527 -18.26 -5.46 -12.82
C LEU A 527 -18.61 -4.47 -13.94
N ASN A 528 -17.66 -3.65 -14.39
CA ASN A 528 -17.87 -2.68 -15.46
C ASN A 528 -18.36 -3.36 -16.75
N ASP A 529 -17.66 -4.41 -17.19
CA ASP A 529 -18.06 -5.19 -18.37
C ASP A 529 -19.42 -5.88 -18.16
N THR A 530 -19.64 -6.43 -16.98
CA THR A 530 -20.90 -7.08 -16.61
C THR A 530 -22.09 -6.12 -16.67
N ILE A 531 -21.95 -4.89 -16.14
CA ILE A 531 -22.99 -3.84 -16.20
C ILE A 531 -23.36 -3.51 -17.64
N VAL A 532 -22.36 -3.38 -18.51
CA VAL A 532 -22.59 -3.06 -19.94
C VAL A 532 -23.37 -4.17 -20.63
N VAL A 533 -22.99 -5.41 -20.39
CA VAL A 533 -23.73 -6.57 -20.93
C VAL A 533 -25.16 -6.58 -20.38
N PHE A 534 -25.36 -6.33 -19.09
CA PHE A 534 -26.67 -6.30 -18.47
C PHE A 534 -27.54 -5.13 -18.96
N ASP A 535 -26.98 -3.95 -19.13
CA ASP A 535 -27.69 -2.80 -19.70
C ASP A 535 -28.16 -3.10 -21.14
N ARG A 536 -27.29 -3.75 -21.95
CA ARG A 536 -27.66 -4.17 -23.29
C ARG A 536 -28.71 -5.28 -23.30
N ILE A 537 -28.64 -6.23 -22.38
CA ILE A 537 -29.68 -7.27 -22.21
C ILE A 537 -31.01 -6.60 -21.87
N ARG A 538 -31.03 -5.61 -20.98
CA ARG A 538 -32.23 -4.84 -20.62
C ARG A 538 -32.78 -4.06 -21.80
N GLU A 539 -31.92 -3.42 -22.59
CA GLU A 539 -32.31 -2.70 -23.81
C GLU A 539 -32.92 -3.63 -24.85
N VAL A 540 -32.28 -4.78 -25.14
CA VAL A 540 -32.75 -5.78 -26.12
C VAL A 540 -34.05 -6.46 -25.64
N ARG A 541 -34.19 -6.69 -24.34
CA ARG A 541 -35.41 -7.25 -23.74
C ARG A 541 -36.61 -6.27 -23.88
N GLY A 542 -36.37 -4.97 -23.76
CA GLY A 542 -37.41 -3.94 -23.83
C GLY A 542 -38.55 -4.19 -22.87
N LYS A 543 -39.79 -4.25 -23.42
CA LYS A 543 -41.02 -4.49 -22.64
C LYS A 543 -41.35 -5.99 -22.49
N SER A 544 -40.55 -6.89 -23.04
CA SER A 544 -40.80 -8.34 -22.90
C SER A 544 -40.62 -8.77 -21.46
N HIS A 545 -41.55 -9.59 -20.97
CA HIS A 545 -41.41 -10.20 -19.65
C HIS A 545 -40.40 -11.34 -19.66
N ASP A 546 -40.27 -12.08 -20.78
CA ASP A 546 -39.38 -13.22 -20.90
C ASP A 546 -37.96 -12.79 -21.30
N LEU A 547 -36.97 -13.51 -20.76
CA LEU A 547 -35.58 -13.42 -21.14
C LEU A 547 -35.20 -14.68 -21.93
N THR A 548 -34.86 -14.52 -23.21
CA THR A 548 -34.57 -15.67 -24.11
C THR A 548 -33.05 -15.77 -24.39
N GLU A 549 -32.61 -16.97 -24.77
CA GLU A 549 -31.23 -17.24 -25.19
C GLU A 549 -30.81 -16.39 -26.39
N LEU A 550 -31.76 -16.14 -27.30
CA LEU A 550 -31.51 -15.29 -28.49
C LEU A 550 -31.22 -13.83 -28.09
N MET A 551 -31.99 -13.29 -27.13
CA MET A 551 -31.78 -11.92 -26.63
C MET A 551 -30.41 -11.79 -25.98
N LEU A 552 -29.99 -12.76 -25.17
CA LEU A 552 -28.68 -12.74 -24.53
C LEU A 552 -27.55 -12.83 -25.57
N ASN A 553 -27.61 -13.80 -26.48
CA ASN A 553 -26.61 -13.93 -27.54
C ASN A 553 -26.48 -12.65 -28.37
N LYS A 554 -27.62 -12.03 -28.72
CA LYS A 554 -27.62 -10.76 -29.43
C LYS A 554 -26.97 -9.65 -28.61
N SER A 555 -27.28 -9.54 -27.34
CA SER A 555 -26.72 -8.52 -26.45
C SER A 555 -25.20 -8.69 -26.28
N ILE A 556 -24.72 -9.92 -26.04
CA ILE A 556 -23.30 -10.22 -25.91
C ILE A 556 -22.55 -9.89 -27.22
N ASN A 557 -23.05 -10.34 -28.38
CA ASN A 557 -22.41 -10.03 -29.66
C ASN A 557 -22.35 -8.53 -29.97
N GLN A 558 -23.34 -7.75 -29.52
CA GLN A 558 -23.37 -6.31 -29.68
C GLN A 558 -22.37 -5.57 -28.79
N THR A 559 -22.09 -6.08 -27.60
CA THR A 559 -21.13 -5.46 -26.64
C THR A 559 -19.72 -6.04 -26.76
N LEU A 560 -19.54 -7.20 -27.40
CA LEU A 560 -18.29 -7.97 -27.44
C LEU A 560 -17.07 -7.14 -27.89
N ASN A 561 -17.20 -6.41 -29.00
CA ASN A 561 -16.07 -5.65 -29.54
C ASN A 561 -15.61 -4.56 -28.57
N ARG A 562 -16.54 -3.96 -27.84
CA ARG A 562 -16.24 -2.96 -26.82
C ARG A 562 -15.53 -3.62 -25.65
N THR A 563 -16.10 -4.66 -25.05
CA THR A 563 -15.53 -5.40 -23.92
C THR A 563 -14.12 -5.88 -24.23
N LEU A 564 -13.89 -6.46 -25.42
CA LEU A 564 -12.55 -6.89 -25.82
C LEU A 564 -11.57 -5.71 -25.98
N LEU A 565 -12.01 -4.57 -26.51
CA LEU A 565 -11.15 -3.41 -26.70
C LEU A 565 -10.76 -2.77 -25.36
N THR A 566 -11.72 -2.61 -24.44
CA THR A 566 -11.48 -2.03 -23.12
C THR A 566 -10.61 -2.95 -22.26
N SER A 567 -10.88 -4.25 -22.28
CA SER A 567 -10.04 -5.22 -21.56
C SER A 567 -8.62 -5.29 -22.13
N LEU A 568 -8.47 -5.21 -23.45
CA LEU A 568 -7.14 -5.20 -24.10
C LEU A 568 -6.33 -3.96 -23.70
N THR A 569 -6.93 -2.77 -23.70
CA THR A 569 -6.23 -1.54 -23.31
C THR A 569 -5.80 -1.58 -21.85
N THR A 570 -6.64 -2.04 -20.94
CA THR A 570 -6.29 -2.22 -19.53
C THR A 570 -5.25 -3.31 -19.35
N LEU A 571 -5.38 -4.44 -20.06
CA LEU A 571 -4.42 -5.53 -20.01
C LEU A 571 -3.01 -5.09 -20.42
N ILE A 572 -2.88 -4.28 -21.47
CA ILE A 572 -1.58 -3.72 -21.89
C ILE A 572 -0.96 -2.90 -20.76
N VAL A 573 -1.74 -2.04 -20.12
CA VAL A 573 -1.26 -1.19 -19.02
C VAL A 573 -0.84 -2.05 -17.82
N VAL A 574 -1.61 -3.06 -17.47
CA VAL A 574 -1.30 -3.95 -16.34
C VAL A 574 -0.12 -4.88 -16.65
N ILE A 575 0.08 -5.31 -17.92
CA ILE A 575 1.28 -6.04 -18.34
C ILE A 575 2.52 -5.15 -18.22
N ILE A 576 2.44 -3.88 -18.61
CA ILE A 576 3.55 -2.94 -18.41
C ILE A 576 3.87 -2.83 -16.91
N LEU A 577 2.86 -2.71 -16.06
CA LEU A 577 3.03 -2.69 -14.62
C LEU A 577 3.66 -4.00 -14.11
N TYR A 578 3.26 -5.14 -14.64
CA TYR A 578 3.80 -6.46 -14.29
C TYR A 578 5.29 -6.58 -14.64
N VAL A 579 5.68 -6.11 -15.83
CA VAL A 579 7.07 -6.22 -16.30
C VAL A 579 8.00 -5.20 -15.67
N PHE A 580 7.51 -3.98 -15.40
CA PHE A 580 8.34 -2.85 -14.97
C PHE A 580 8.07 -2.37 -13.54
N GLY A 581 7.08 -2.94 -12.84
CA GLY A 581 6.63 -2.46 -11.54
C GLY A 581 7.55 -2.82 -10.35
N GLY A 582 8.55 -3.67 -10.58
CA GLY A 582 9.45 -4.14 -9.53
C GLY A 582 8.82 -5.14 -8.55
N SER A 583 9.66 -5.76 -7.70
CA SER A 583 9.27 -6.85 -6.80
C SER A 583 8.15 -6.48 -5.82
N GLY A 584 8.14 -5.24 -5.31
CA GLY A 584 7.17 -4.79 -4.30
C GLY A 584 5.70 -4.78 -4.75
N ILE A 585 5.43 -4.72 -6.07
CA ILE A 585 4.07 -4.75 -6.63
C ILE A 585 3.88 -5.85 -7.67
N HIS A 586 4.86 -6.75 -7.82
CA HIS A 586 4.83 -7.79 -8.86
C HIS A 586 3.65 -8.75 -8.65
N GLY A 587 3.45 -9.27 -7.44
CA GLY A 587 2.28 -10.11 -7.10
C GLY A 587 0.94 -9.40 -7.27
N PHE A 588 0.87 -8.10 -6.95
CA PHE A 588 -0.29 -7.24 -7.20
C PHE A 588 -0.60 -7.15 -8.70
N ALA A 589 0.42 -6.86 -9.52
CA ALA A 589 0.28 -6.73 -10.96
C ALA A 589 -0.10 -8.08 -11.61
N PHE A 590 0.50 -9.19 -11.17
CA PHE A 590 0.12 -10.54 -11.61
C PHE A 590 -1.34 -10.83 -11.35
N ALA A 591 -1.82 -10.57 -10.12
CA ALA A 591 -3.23 -10.74 -9.77
C ALA A 591 -4.14 -9.90 -10.70
N LEU A 592 -3.77 -8.66 -11.00
CA LEU A 592 -4.53 -7.81 -11.93
C LEU A 592 -4.53 -8.35 -13.37
N VAL A 593 -3.40 -8.86 -13.89
CA VAL A 593 -3.34 -9.47 -15.23
C VAL A 593 -4.34 -10.62 -15.34
N ILE A 594 -4.30 -11.54 -14.38
CA ILE A 594 -5.22 -12.68 -14.33
C ILE A 594 -6.66 -12.19 -14.15
N GLY A 595 -6.89 -11.24 -13.25
CA GLY A 595 -8.21 -10.70 -12.94
C GLY A 595 -8.88 -10.00 -14.11
N VAL A 596 -8.14 -9.25 -14.92
CA VAL A 596 -8.67 -8.60 -16.14
C VAL A 596 -9.09 -9.66 -17.18
N VAL A 597 -8.27 -10.69 -17.37
CA VAL A 597 -8.61 -11.81 -18.29
C VAL A 597 -9.82 -12.59 -17.78
N ALA A 598 -9.84 -12.94 -16.50
CA ALA A 598 -10.95 -13.65 -15.86
C ALA A 598 -12.25 -12.84 -15.93
N GLY A 599 -12.23 -11.53 -15.64
CA GLY A 599 -13.39 -10.64 -15.67
C GLY A 599 -13.99 -10.48 -17.07
N THR A 600 -13.13 -10.41 -18.10
CA THR A 600 -13.58 -10.40 -19.49
C THR A 600 -14.29 -11.72 -19.85
N TYR A 601 -13.75 -12.84 -19.41
CA TYR A 601 -14.35 -14.16 -19.61
C TYR A 601 -15.68 -14.29 -18.86
N SER A 602 -15.71 -13.91 -17.59
CA SER A 602 -16.85 -14.14 -16.70
C SER A 602 -18.07 -13.29 -17.08
N SER A 603 -17.88 -12.07 -17.56
CA SER A 603 -18.97 -11.19 -18.04
C SER A 603 -19.80 -11.85 -19.16
N ILE A 604 -19.15 -12.65 -20.01
CA ILE A 604 -19.74 -13.34 -21.17
C ILE A 604 -20.27 -14.74 -20.79
N PHE A 605 -19.43 -15.55 -20.14
CA PHE A 605 -19.69 -16.98 -19.95
C PHE A 605 -20.26 -17.36 -18.58
N ILE A 606 -20.20 -16.45 -17.59
CA ILE A 606 -20.72 -16.69 -16.23
C ILE A 606 -21.91 -15.78 -15.94
N ALA A 607 -21.75 -14.44 -16.03
CA ALA A 607 -22.78 -13.48 -15.61
C ALA A 607 -24.07 -13.62 -16.43
N ALA A 608 -23.98 -13.62 -17.77
CA ALA A 608 -25.14 -13.69 -18.65
C ALA A 608 -25.90 -15.03 -18.55
N PRO A 609 -25.24 -16.22 -18.59
CA PRO A 609 -25.91 -17.49 -18.37
C PRO A 609 -26.53 -17.64 -16.98
N THR A 610 -25.85 -17.16 -15.93
CA THR A 610 -26.36 -17.16 -14.54
C THR A 610 -27.62 -16.31 -14.43
N LEU A 611 -27.63 -15.12 -15.05
CA LEU A 611 -28.82 -14.26 -15.09
C LEU A 611 -30.01 -14.99 -15.74
N LEU A 612 -29.79 -15.69 -16.86
CA LEU A 612 -30.85 -16.49 -17.52
C LEU A 612 -31.36 -17.60 -16.62
N PHE A 613 -30.46 -18.31 -15.94
CA PHE A 613 -30.81 -19.40 -15.03
C PHE A 613 -31.65 -18.88 -13.85
N LEU A 614 -31.22 -17.79 -13.20
CA LEU A 614 -31.93 -17.18 -12.08
C LEU A 614 -33.30 -16.63 -12.52
N HIS A 615 -33.37 -16.01 -13.68
CA HIS A 615 -34.65 -15.53 -14.23
C HIS A 615 -35.65 -16.66 -14.47
N ARG A 616 -35.21 -17.79 -15.02
CA ARG A 616 -36.05 -19.00 -15.21
C ARG A 616 -36.51 -19.62 -13.89
N LEU A 617 -35.69 -19.56 -12.83
CA LEU A 617 -36.05 -20.08 -11.51
C LEU A 617 -37.12 -19.22 -10.82
N THR A 618 -36.99 -17.88 -10.90
CA THR A 618 -37.93 -16.95 -10.28
C THR A 618 -39.28 -16.94 -11.00
N TRP A 619 -39.27 -17.09 -12.33
CA TRP A 619 -40.49 -17.06 -13.16
C TRP A 619 -41.30 -18.35 -13.13
N LYS A 620 -40.70 -19.53 -12.89
CA LYS A 620 -41.44 -20.80 -12.74
C LYS A 620 -42.20 -20.91 -11.42
N LYS A 621 -41.97 -20.02 -10.45
CA LYS A 621 -42.59 -20.02 -9.13
C LYS A 621 -43.73 -19.01 -8.98
N GLY A 622 -43.98 -18.15 -9.93
CA GLY A 622 -45.10 -17.21 -10.03
C GLY A 622 -46.01 -17.61 -11.19
#